data_a0e1538e043d779f475f0c32542441b4
#
_entry.id   a0e1538e043d779f475f0c32542441b4
#
_cell.length_a   1.000
_cell.length_b   1.000
_cell.length_c   1.000
_cell.angle_alpha   90.00
_cell.angle_beta   90.00
_cell.angle_gamma   90.00
#
_symmetry.space_group_name_H-M   'P 1'
#
loop_
_entity.id
_entity.type
_entity.pdbx_description
1 polymer ?
#
loop_
_entity_poly.entity_id
_entity_poly.type
_entity_poly.pdbx_seq_one_letter_code
_entity_poly.pdbx_strand_id
1 'polypeptide(L)'
;MLGLFWANEASALDNPEKVIEETCDRDWSHNSRMRAACIEQQLSVLEKSRSTPLDPRLQQEDLSLIQERCAKNWPDDVRMRLQCQQQEIRAFQKLQGPPPKGVSLKDYSVAVAQCSKEWPDDFRQRARCMDQQIAEKRRDQERD
;
A
#
# COMPACT_ATOMS: atom_id res chain seq x y z
N MET A 1 -30.66 10.42 -29.59
CA MET A 1 -29.28 10.51 -29.10
C MET A 1 -29.33 10.59 -27.57
N LEU A 2 -29.24 9.45 -26.91
CA LEU A 2 -29.18 9.38 -25.44
C LEU A 2 -27.71 9.23 -25.08
N GLY A 3 -27.10 10.34 -24.68
CA GLY A 3 -25.80 10.37 -24.10
C GLY A 3 -25.87 9.68 -22.72
N LEU A 4 -25.34 8.47 -22.66
CA LEU A 4 -25.05 7.79 -21.41
C LEU A 4 -23.93 8.59 -20.71
N PHE A 5 -24.33 9.47 -19.82
CA PHE A 5 -23.45 9.95 -18.78
C PHE A 5 -23.10 8.74 -17.91
N TRP A 6 -22.00 8.12 -18.20
CA TRP A 6 -21.29 7.36 -17.22
C TRP A 6 -20.80 8.38 -16.18
N ALA A 7 -21.64 8.64 -15.19
CA ALA A 7 -21.19 9.26 -13.97
C ALA A 7 -20.07 8.36 -13.46
N ASN A 8 -18.88 8.88 -13.56
CA ASN A 8 -17.69 8.30 -12.98
C ASN A 8 -17.94 8.22 -11.47
N GLU A 9 -18.46 7.11 -11.03
CA GLU A 9 -18.39 6.68 -9.63
C GLU A 9 -16.94 6.32 -9.32
N ALA A 10 -16.03 7.19 -9.70
CA ALA A 10 -14.70 7.29 -9.11
C ALA A 10 -14.94 7.86 -7.71
N SER A 11 -15.54 7.18 -7.10
CA SER A 11 -15.74 6.50 -5.89
C SER A 11 -15.29 7.35 -4.70
N ALA A 12 -16.16 7.42 -3.72
CA ALA A 12 -15.90 7.89 -2.35
C ALA A 12 -14.59 7.33 -1.74
N LEU A 13 -14.02 6.28 -2.34
CA LEU A 13 -12.72 5.69 -2.01
C LEU A 13 -11.53 6.58 -2.45
N ASP A 14 -11.71 7.45 -3.45
CA ASP A 14 -10.63 8.23 -4.04
C ASP A 14 -10.53 9.67 -3.49
N ASN A 15 -11.41 10.07 -2.57
CA ASN A 15 -11.36 11.38 -1.95
C ASN A 15 -11.09 11.28 -0.44
N PRO A 16 -9.80 11.23 -0.05
CA PRO A 16 -9.44 11.10 1.35
C PRO A 16 -9.87 12.29 2.20
N GLU A 17 -9.97 13.49 1.65
CA GLU A 17 -10.45 14.67 2.37
C GLU A 17 -11.90 14.50 2.81
N LYS A 18 -12.74 13.97 1.95
CA LYS A 18 -14.14 13.68 2.27
C LYS A 18 -14.27 12.63 3.36
N VAL A 19 -13.46 11.56 3.29
CA VAL A 19 -13.43 10.52 4.33
C VAL A 19 -13.01 11.11 5.67
N ILE A 20 -12.03 12.01 5.69
CA ILE A 20 -11.58 12.71 6.90
C ILE A 20 -12.74 13.52 7.52
N GLU A 21 -13.42 14.33 6.71
CA GLU A 21 -14.54 15.14 7.17
C GLU A 21 -15.67 14.28 7.74
N GLU A 22 -16.10 13.25 7.02
CA GLU A 22 -17.18 12.36 7.43
C GLU A 22 -16.83 11.59 8.70
N THR A 23 -15.61 11.09 8.81
CA THR A 23 -15.15 10.35 9.99
C THR A 23 -15.04 11.25 11.22
N CYS A 24 -14.46 12.44 11.07
CA CYS A 24 -14.34 13.41 12.16
C CYS A 24 -15.70 13.96 12.59
N ASP A 25 -16.63 14.15 11.66
CA ASP A 25 -18.01 14.56 11.96
C ASP A 25 -18.75 13.48 12.77
N ARG A 26 -18.60 12.23 12.40
CA ARG A 26 -19.20 11.10 13.11
C ARG A 26 -18.63 10.95 14.51
N ASP A 27 -17.32 10.99 14.67
CA ASP A 27 -16.64 10.74 15.95
C ASP A 27 -16.81 11.88 16.93
N TRP A 28 -16.95 13.11 16.43
CA TRP A 28 -17.04 14.35 17.24
C TRP A 28 -18.27 15.18 16.92
N SER A 29 -19.41 14.53 16.65
CA SER A 29 -20.65 15.19 16.21
C SER A 29 -21.17 16.28 17.18
N HIS A 30 -20.89 16.15 18.48
CA HIS A 30 -21.31 17.08 19.52
C HIS A 30 -20.20 17.98 20.04
N ASN A 31 -19.02 17.93 19.44
CA ASN A 31 -17.88 18.72 19.88
C ASN A 31 -17.15 19.34 18.68
N SER A 32 -17.56 20.57 18.33
CA SER A 32 -17.03 21.28 17.16
C SER A 32 -15.53 21.56 17.26
N ARG A 33 -15.01 21.77 18.47
CA ARG A 33 -13.58 21.99 18.69
C ARG A 33 -12.76 20.72 18.42
N MET A 34 -13.19 19.59 18.93
CA MET A 34 -12.53 18.30 18.70
C MET A 34 -12.66 17.86 17.26
N ARG A 35 -13.80 18.15 16.62
CA ARG A 35 -13.99 17.88 15.19
C ARG A 35 -12.99 18.66 14.33
N ALA A 36 -12.84 19.96 14.60
CA ALA A 36 -11.87 20.80 13.87
C ALA A 36 -10.45 20.32 14.07
N ALA A 37 -10.04 19.96 15.28
CA ALA A 37 -8.73 19.41 15.59
C ALA A 37 -8.48 18.06 14.89
N CYS A 38 -9.49 17.19 14.86
CA CYS A 38 -9.47 15.92 14.14
C CYS A 38 -9.19 16.13 12.64
N ILE A 39 -9.94 17.00 11.99
CA ILE A 39 -9.80 17.32 10.56
C ILE A 39 -8.41 17.89 10.28
N GLU A 40 -7.96 18.88 11.05
CA GLU A 40 -6.66 19.51 10.89
C GLU A 40 -5.51 18.52 11.00
N GLN A 41 -5.54 17.65 12.00
CA GLN A 41 -4.51 16.64 12.22
C GLN A 41 -4.44 15.65 11.05
N GLN A 42 -5.56 15.15 10.60
CA GLN A 42 -5.60 14.17 9.50
C GLN A 42 -5.23 14.79 8.16
N LEU A 43 -5.66 16.02 7.89
CA LEU A 43 -5.25 16.76 6.69
C LEU A 43 -3.75 17.03 6.68
N SER A 44 -3.15 17.35 7.82
CA SER A 44 -1.70 17.53 7.95
C SER A 44 -0.92 16.25 7.60
N VAL A 45 -1.39 15.10 8.07
CA VAL A 45 -0.78 13.80 7.74
C VAL A 45 -0.92 13.50 6.24
N LEU A 46 -2.07 13.79 5.65
CA LEU A 46 -2.33 13.59 4.23
C LEU A 46 -1.42 14.47 3.36
N GLU A 47 -1.28 15.75 3.70
CA GLU A 47 -0.41 16.69 3.00
C GLU A 47 1.05 16.27 3.08
N LYS A 48 1.52 15.85 4.24
CA LYS A 48 2.88 15.33 4.42
C LYS A 48 3.13 14.10 3.55
N SER A 49 2.17 13.20 3.46
CA SER A 49 2.25 12.03 2.58
C SER A 49 2.37 12.42 1.11
N ARG A 50 1.59 13.40 0.67
CA ARG A 50 1.61 13.91 -0.72
C ARG A 50 2.89 14.61 -1.10
N SER A 51 3.54 15.27 -0.14
CA SER A 51 4.81 15.97 -0.37
C SER A 51 6.04 15.06 -0.29
N THR A 52 5.89 13.81 0.16
CA THR A 52 6.97 12.82 0.20
C THR A 52 7.26 12.30 -1.22
N PRO A 53 8.51 12.37 -1.71
CA PRO A 53 8.86 11.86 -3.03
C PRO A 53 8.60 10.36 -3.13
N LEU A 54 8.03 9.92 -4.25
CA LEU A 54 7.83 8.51 -4.56
C LEU A 54 9.09 7.91 -5.18
N ASP A 55 9.30 6.61 -4.97
CA ASP A 55 10.34 5.86 -5.65
C ASP A 55 10.08 5.90 -7.17
N PRO A 56 11.05 6.36 -7.99
CA PRO A 56 10.86 6.47 -9.44
C PRO A 56 10.65 5.12 -10.14
N ARG A 57 11.00 4.01 -9.48
CA ARG A 57 10.77 2.66 -10.01
C ARG A 57 9.32 2.21 -9.83
N LEU A 58 8.56 2.87 -8.95
CA LEU A 58 7.15 2.57 -8.72
C LEU A 58 6.31 3.11 -9.88
N GLN A 59 5.71 2.19 -10.63
CA GLN A 59 4.84 2.54 -11.74
C GLN A 59 3.49 3.05 -11.24
N GLN A 60 2.83 3.86 -12.05
CA GLN A 60 1.51 4.41 -11.71
C GLN A 60 0.48 3.30 -11.43
N GLU A 61 0.56 2.19 -12.16
CA GLU A 61 -0.30 1.02 -11.97
C GLU A 61 -0.08 0.36 -10.60
N ASP A 62 1.17 0.21 -10.17
CA ASP A 62 1.51 -0.34 -8.85
C ASP A 62 1.01 0.57 -7.73
N LEU A 63 1.19 1.87 -7.90
CA LEU A 63 0.69 2.87 -6.93
C LEU A 63 -0.83 2.82 -6.81
N SER A 64 -1.53 2.70 -7.93
CA SER A 64 -3.00 2.58 -7.96
C SER A 64 -3.48 1.33 -7.22
N LEU A 65 -2.82 0.20 -7.43
CA LEU A 65 -3.12 -1.06 -6.73
C LEU A 65 -2.91 -0.93 -5.22
N ILE A 66 -1.81 -0.30 -4.80
CA ILE A 66 -1.51 -0.03 -3.39
C ILE A 66 -2.59 0.85 -2.77
N GLN A 67 -2.94 1.95 -3.42
CA GLN A 67 -3.94 2.89 -2.94
C GLN A 67 -5.32 2.24 -2.81
N GLU A 68 -5.73 1.48 -3.83
CA GLU A 68 -7.01 0.78 -3.83
C GLU A 68 -7.08 -0.26 -2.71
N ARG A 69 -6.06 -1.08 -2.54
CA ARG A 69 -6.00 -2.08 -1.47
C ARG A 69 -6.07 -1.43 -0.09
N CYS A 70 -5.27 -0.41 0.16
CA CYS A 70 -5.22 0.26 1.45
C CYS A 70 -6.53 1.00 1.75
N ALA A 71 -7.19 1.55 0.73
CA ALA A 71 -8.53 2.14 0.89
C ALA A 71 -9.60 1.10 1.22
N LYS A 72 -9.55 -0.09 0.63
CA LYS A 72 -10.45 -1.20 0.97
C LYS A 72 -10.25 -1.71 2.38
N ASN A 73 -9.00 -1.80 2.83
CA ASN A 73 -8.68 -2.28 4.18
C ASN A 73 -9.04 -1.26 5.26
N TRP A 74 -8.95 0.02 4.94
CA TRP A 74 -9.17 1.13 5.87
C TRP A 74 -10.12 2.17 5.27
N PRO A 75 -11.40 1.82 5.04
CA PRO A 75 -12.34 2.71 4.35
C PRO A 75 -12.63 4.00 5.12
N ASP A 76 -12.57 3.96 6.45
CA ASP A 76 -12.93 5.07 7.34
C ASP A 76 -11.74 5.71 8.06
N ASP A 77 -10.51 5.25 7.79
CA ASP A 77 -9.32 5.72 8.50
C ASP A 77 -8.19 6.07 7.53
N VAL A 78 -8.10 7.36 7.19
CA VAL A 78 -7.08 7.87 6.25
C VAL A 78 -5.67 7.71 6.80
N ARG A 79 -5.46 7.84 8.10
CA ARG A 79 -4.13 7.61 8.72
C ARG A 79 -3.66 6.18 8.48
N MET A 80 -4.54 5.21 8.71
CA MET A 80 -4.24 3.81 8.50
C MET A 80 -4.07 3.48 7.02
N ARG A 81 -4.81 4.13 6.11
CA ARG A 81 -4.56 4.03 4.66
C ARG A 81 -3.14 4.44 4.31
N LEU A 82 -2.71 5.59 4.79
CA LEU A 82 -1.38 6.13 4.50
C LEU A 82 -0.27 5.27 5.08
N GLN A 83 -0.46 4.75 6.28
CA GLN A 83 0.47 3.80 6.89
C GLN A 83 0.55 2.50 6.08
N CYS A 84 -0.59 1.97 5.66
CA CYS A 84 -0.68 0.82 4.76
C CYS A 84 0.10 1.06 3.46
N GLN A 85 -0.13 2.21 2.81
CA GLN A 85 0.59 2.58 1.57
C GLN A 85 2.10 2.64 1.78
N GLN A 86 2.56 3.23 2.87
CA GLN A 86 3.99 3.29 3.19
C GLN A 86 4.59 1.90 3.38
N GLN A 87 3.88 0.99 4.05
CA GLN A 87 4.33 -0.38 4.25
C GLN A 87 4.42 -1.16 2.93
N GLU A 88 3.44 -0.98 2.04
CA GLU A 88 3.44 -1.58 0.71
C GLU A 88 4.60 -1.04 -0.16
N ILE A 89 4.84 0.28 -0.13
CA ILE A 89 5.95 0.91 -0.87
C ILE A 89 7.31 0.41 -0.35
N ARG A 90 7.48 0.29 0.96
CA ARG A 90 8.72 -0.28 1.53
C ARG A 90 8.93 -1.73 1.11
N ALA A 91 7.87 -2.53 1.07
CA ALA A 91 7.93 -3.91 0.58
C ALA A 91 8.30 -3.95 -0.91
N PHE A 92 7.72 -3.08 -1.73
CA PHE A 92 8.10 -2.91 -3.13
C PHE A 92 9.60 -2.59 -3.27
N GLN A 93 10.09 -1.62 -2.52
CA GLN A 93 11.51 -1.23 -2.53
C GLN A 93 12.43 -2.40 -2.15
N LYS A 94 12.05 -3.18 -1.14
CA LYS A 94 12.79 -4.38 -0.73
C LYS A 94 12.87 -5.41 -1.87
N LEU A 95 11.78 -5.59 -2.60
CA LEU A 95 11.71 -6.53 -3.74
C LEU A 95 12.57 -6.08 -4.93
N GLN A 96 12.90 -4.80 -5.05
CA GLN A 96 13.78 -4.26 -6.08
C GLN A 96 15.26 -4.42 -5.76
N GLY A 97 15.60 -4.86 -4.55
CA GLY A 97 16.98 -5.04 -4.11
C GLY A 97 17.68 -6.22 -4.82
N PRO A 98 19.01 -6.29 -4.75
CA PRO A 98 19.77 -7.40 -5.30
C PRO A 98 19.50 -8.69 -4.54
N PRO A 99 19.80 -9.87 -5.15
CA PRO A 99 19.73 -11.14 -4.44
C PRO A 99 20.59 -11.11 -3.17
N PRO A 100 20.12 -11.68 -2.05
CA PRO A 100 20.91 -11.73 -0.83
C PRO A 100 22.11 -12.66 -0.99
N LYS A 101 23.15 -12.45 -0.18
CA LYS A 101 24.34 -13.29 -0.17
C LYS A 101 23.99 -14.76 0.06
N GLY A 102 24.64 -15.64 -0.68
CA GLY A 102 24.47 -17.08 -0.53
C GLY A 102 23.28 -17.67 -1.27
N VAL A 103 22.53 -16.86 -2.00
CA VAL A 103 21.43 -17.31 -2.87
C VAL A 103 21.84 -17.13 -4.32
N SER A 104 21.77 -18.22 -5.10
CA SER A 104 22.08 -18.15 -6.53
C SER A 104 21.05 -17.30 -7.27
N LEU A 105 21.47 -16.68 -8.36
CA LEU A 105 20.57 -15.90 -9.21
C LEU A 105 19.41 -16.75 -9.75
N LYS A 106 19.68 -18.01 -10.06
CA LYS A 106 18.67 -18.97 -10.51
C LYS A 106 17.60 -19.20 -9.43
N ASP A 107 18.01 -19.54 -8.22
CA ASP A 107 17.09 -19.78 -7.10
C ASP A 107 16.29 -18.53 -6.75
N TYR A 108 16.93 -17.38 -6.77
CA TYR A 108 16.28 -16.10 -6.55
C TYR A 108 15.21 -15.81 -7.62
N SER A 109 15.54 -16.02 -8.90
CA SER A 109 14.60 -15.80 -10.01
C SER A 109 13.38 -16.73 -9.93
N VAL A 110 13.57 -17.98 -9.54
CA VAL A 110 12.48 -18.94 -9.32
C VAL A 110 11.56 -18.46 -8.17
N ALA A 111 12.16 -18.02 -7.07
CA ALA A 111 11.40 -17.49 -5.94
C ALA A 111 10.60 -16.24 -6.32
N VAL A 112 11.20 -15.31 -7.06
CA VAL A 112 10.51 -14.10 -7.56
C VAL A 112 9.29 -14.48 -8.41
N ALA A 113 9.46 -15.41 -9.36
CA ALA A 113 8.38 -15.84 -10.24
C ALA A 113 7.23 -16.48 -9.44
N GLN A 114 7.54 -17.36 -8.49
CA GLN A 114 6.55 -18.02 -7.66
C GLN A 114 5.81 -17.04 -6.75
N CYS A 115 6.53 -16.19 -6.02
CA CYS A 115 5.94 -15.22 -5.10
C CYS A 115 5.12 -14.15 -5.82
N SER A 116 5.53 -13.73 -7.01
CA SER A 116 4.76 -12.80 -7.85
C SER A 116 3.46 -13.41 -8.35
N LYS A 117 3.46 -14.71 -8.64
CA LYS A 117 2.27 -15.45 -9.06
C LYS A 117 1.27 -15.64 -7.92
N GLU A 118 1.76 -15.94 -6.71
CA GLU A 118 0.92 -16.13 -5.53
C GLU A 118 0.32 -14.82 -5.01
N TRP A 119 1.09 -13.73 -5.08
CA TRP A 119 0.74 -12.44 -4.52
C TRP A 119 0.92 -11.32 -5.57
N PRO A 120 0.10 -11.29 -6.64
CA PRO A 120 0.28 -10.34 -7.74
C PRO A 120 0.06 -8.89 -7.33
N ASP A 121 -0.83 -8.63 -6.36
CA ASP A 121 -1.27 -7.29 -5.97
C ASP A 121 -0.84 -6.90 -4.54
N ASP A 122 -0.09 -7.75 -3.85
CA ASP A 122 0.28 -7.55 -2.45
C ASP A 122 1.80 -7.62 -2.27
N PHE A 123 2.45 -6.47 -2.26
CA PHE A 123 3.91 -6.40 -2.13
C PHE A 123 4.41 -6.88 -0.77
N ARG A 124 3.65 -6.66 0.31
CA ARG A 124 4.02 -7.13 1.65
C ARG A 124 4.02 -8.65 1.74
N GLN A 125 2.97 -9.29 1.22
CA GLN A 125 2.90 -10.75 1.17
C GLN A 125 3.95 -11.33 0.22
N ARG A 126 4.18 -10.67 -0.90
CA ARG A 126 5.24 -11.07 -1.84
C ARG A 126 6.62 -11.02 -1.17
N ALA A 127 6.92 -9.96 -0.42
CA ALA A 127 8.17 -9.84 0.32
C ALA A 127 8.32 -10.93 1.39
N ARG A 128 7.25 -11.26 2.12
CA ARG A 128 7.24 -12.39 3.08
C ARG A 128 7.48 -13.74 2.39
N CYS A 129 6.82 -13.96 1.27
CA CYS A 129 7.02 -15.14 0.44
C CYS A 129 8.50 -15.28 0.05
N MET A 130 9.13 -14.20 -0.41
CA MET A 130 10.55 -14.16 -0.74
C MET A 130 11.44 -14.51 0.45
N ASP A 131 11.19 -13.91 1.62
CA ASP A 131 11.94 -14.21 2.85
C ASP A 131 11.85 -15.69 3.23
N GLN A 132 10.67 -16.30 3.10
CA GLN A 132 10.46 -17.74 3.36
C GLN A 132 11.20 -18.61 2.36
N GLN A 133 11.12 -18.30 1.07
CA GLN A 133 11.82 -19.05 0.01
C GLN A 133 13.34 -18.99 0.19
N ILE A 134 13.87 -17.83 0.53
CA ILE A 134 15.30 -17.62 0.80
C ILE A 134 15.74 -18.42 2.03
N ALA A 135 14.96 -18.40 3.12
CA ALA A 135 15.24 -19.13 4.34
C ALA A 135 15.27 -20.65 4.09
N GLU A 136 14.33 -21.17 3.29
CA GLU A 136 14.30 -22.58 2.91
C GLU A 136 15.54 -22.99 2.11
N LYS A 137 15.94 -22.18 1.12
CA LYS A 137 17.14 -22.44 0.31
C LYS A 137 18.42 -22.47 1.15
N ARG A 138 18.55 -21.57 2.10
CA ARG A 138 19.69 -21.55 3.03
C ARG A 138 19.74 -22.79 3.92
N ARG A 139 18.61 -23.23 4.42
CA ARG A 139 18.53 -24.48 5.21
C ARG A 139 18.92 -25.70 4.39
N ASP A 140 18.47 -25.77 3.14
CA ASP A 140 18.83 -26.88 2.24
C ASP A 140 20.34 -26.93 1.95
N GLN A 141 20.99 -25.77 1.80
CA GLN A 141 22.44 -25.67 1.63
C GLN A 141 23.22 -26.08 2.87
N GLU A 142 22.72 -25.83 4.07
CA GLU A 142 23.35 -26.22 5.35
C GLU A 142 23.26 -27.72 5.61
N ARG A 143 22.33 -28.44 4.98
CA ARG A 143 22.15 -29.89 5.11
C ARG A 143 23.07 -30.70 4.22
N ASP A 144 23.60 -30.14 3.15
CA ASP A 144 24.55 -30.72 2.25
C ASP A 144 26.00 -30.48 2.76
#